data_d7f4e9b4d4c37906b89b6859c64a760b
#
_entry.id   d7f4e9b4d4c37906b89b6859c64a760b
#
_cell.length_a   1.000
_cell.length_b   1.000
_cell.length_c   1.000
_cell.angle_alpha   90.00
_cell.angle_beta   90.00
_cell.angle_gamma   90.00
#
_symmetry.space_group_name_H-M   'P 1'
#
loop_
_entity.id
_entity.type
_entity.pdbx_description
1 polymer ?
#
loop_
_entity_poly.entity_id
_entity_poly.type
_entity_poly.pdbx_seq_one_letter_code
_entity_poly.pdbx_strand_id
1 'polypeptide(L)'
;MNQNLDPTDQNLSSEEHDIEKVLRPLNFEDFSGQEQVLENLKIFVKAAVEREEALDHTLFHGPPGLGKTTLAHILANELNVGIKVTSGPVLDKPGDLAGLLTNLQERDVLFIDEIHRLSPIVEEYLYSAMEDYKIDIMIESGPNARTVQINLNPFTLVGATTRSGLLTAPMRARFGISSRLEYYSTELLSTIIQRSAQILKVAISFEAAIEIAGRSRGTPRIANALLRRVRDFAQIKGNGKIDIEIAKFGLKALNVDAHGLDEMDNKILTTIIDKFKGGPVGISTIATAVSESSETIEEVYEPFLIQQGFIMRTPRGREVTELAYKHLGRKKGDYQQGLF
;
A
#
# COMPACT_ATOMS: atom_id res chain seq x y z
N MET A 1 -8.29 7.35 14.19
CA MET A 1 -7.23 6.63 13.47
C MET A 1 -5.89 7.27 13.79
N ASN A 2 -4.89 6.50 14.14
CA ASN A 2 -3.53 7.02 14.32
C ASN A 2 -2.89 7.26 12.94
N GLN A 3 -2.77 8.53 12.54
CA GLN A 3 -2.23 8.91 11.22
C GLN A 3 -0.82 8.34 10.96
N ASN A 4 -0.03 8.09 12.01
CA ASN A 4 1.32 7.52 11.87
C ASN A 4 1.33 6.02 11.55
N LEU A 5 0.21 5.33 11.69
CA LEU A 5 0.04 3.92 11.37
C LEU A 5 -0.93 3.70 10.19
N ASP A 6 -1.30 4.77 9.48
CA ASP A 6 -2.09 4.67 8.25
C ASP A 6 -1.18 4.25 7.09
N PRO A 7 -1.37 3.07 6.50
CA PRO A 7 -0.63 2.65 5.33
C PRO A 7 -1.15 3.24 4.01
N THR A 8 -2.24 4.04 4.06
CA THR A 8 -2.82 4.75 2.91
C THR A 8 -2.35 6.21 2.89
N ASP A 9 -2.35 6.89 1.74
CA ASP A 9 -1.88 8.29 1.65
C ASP A 9 -2.98 9.33 1.93
N GLN A 10 -4.15 8.90 2.38
CA GLN A 10 -5.36 9.74 2.40
C GLN A 10 -5.28 10.94 3.36
N ASN A 11 -4.37 10.91 4.34
CA ASN A 11 -4.30 11.90 5.41
C ASN A 11 -2.96 12.66 5.47
N LEU A 12 -2.08 12.53 4.46
CA LEU A 12 -0.79 13.21 4.45
C LEU A 12 -0.92 14.69 4.06
N SER A 13 -0.17 15.55 4.75
CA SER A 13 0.01 16.94 4.34
C SER A 13 0.89 17.05 3.08
N SER A 14 0.86 18.20 2.40
CA SER A 14 1.73 18.45 1.24
C SER A 14 3.22 18.31 1.57
N GLU A 15 3.64 18.77 2.75
CA GLU A 15 5.03 18.65 3.22
C GLU A 15 5.41 17.18 3.47
N GLU A 16 4.49 16.37 4.00
CA GLU A 16 4.72 14.95 4.23
C GLU A 16 4.83 14.17 2.93
N HIS A 17 4.05 14.53 1.92
CA HIS A 17 4.18 14.00 0.56
C HIS A 17 5.55 14.32 -0.06
N ASP A 18 6.06 15.54 0.11
CA ASP A 18 7.36 15.92 -0.42
C ASP A 18 8.52 15.18 0.28
N ILE A 19 8.42 15.00 1.58
CA ILE A 19 9.40 14.18 2.32
C ILE A 19 9.34 12.71 1.87
N GLU A 20 8.15 12.14 1.67
CA GLU A 20 8.03 10.78 1.13
C GLU A 20 8.69 10.63 -0.23
N LYS A 21 8.52 11.60 -1.14
CA LYS A 21 9.19 11.60 -2.44
C LYS A 21 10.72 11.57 -2.31
N VAL A 22 11.27 12.36 -1.38
CA VAL A 22 12.72 12.41 -1.12
C VAL A 22 13.25 11.07 -0.56
N LEU A 23 12.44 10.37 0.24
CA LEU A 23 12.82 9.07 0.81
C LEU A 23 12.68 7.91 -0.17
N ARG A 24 11.94 8.07 -1.28
CA ARG A 24 11.76 7.00 -2.27
C ARG A 24 13.07 6.63 -2.94
N PRO A 25 13.40 5.33 -3.04
CA PRO A 25 14.47 4.87 -3.92
C PRO A 25 14.13 5.16 -5.39
N LEU A 26 15.15 5.50 -6.18
CA LEU A 26 15.01 5.87 -7.58
C LEU A 26 15.44 4.76 -8.55
N ASN A 27 16.14 3.76 -8.07
CA ASN A 27 16.68 2.64 -8.86
C ASN A 27 16.51 1.32 -8.11
N PHE A 28 16.76 0.19 -8.78
CA PHE A 28 16.67 -1.12 -8.16
C PHE A 28 17.70 -1.37 -7.06
N GLU A 29 18.86 -0.72 -7.10
CA GLU A 29 19.95 -0.91 -6.13
C GLU A 29 19.59 -0.30 -4.77
N ASP A 30 18.86 0.80 -4.78
CA ASP A 30 18.42 1.51 -3.58
C ASP A 30 17.15 0.90 -2.95
N PHE A 31 16.47 0.01 -3.68
CA PHE A 31 15.23 -0.62 -3.20
C PHE A 31 15.57 -1.88 -2.40
N SER A 32 15.22 -1.88 -1.12
CA SER A 32 15.46 -3.01 -0.22
C SER A 32 14.24 -3.92 -0.12
N GLY A 33 14.47 -5.24 -0.09
CA GLY A 33 13.44 -6.27 0.03
C GLY A 33 12.78 -6.61 -1.30
N GLN A 34 11.85 -7.56 -1.29
CA GLN A 34 11.16 -8.09 -2.48
C GLN A 34 12.15 -8.73 -3.49
N GLU A 35 13.20 -9.40 -3.00
CA GLU A 35 14.36 -9.84 -3.79
C GLU A 35 13.95 -10.58 -5.07
N GLN A 36 13.06 -11.58 -4.96
CA GLN A 36 12.64 -12.38 -6.13
C GLN A 36 11.88 -11.53 -7.16
N VAL A 37 11.09 -10.54 -6.72
CA VAL A 37 10.39 -9.62 -7.61
C VAL A 37 11.39 -8.73 -8.33
N LEU A 38 12.39 -8.20 -7.61
CA LEU A 38 13.42 -7.33 -8.17
C LEU A 38 14.32 -8.07 -9.17
N GLU A 39 14.75 -9.29 -8.87
CA GLU A 39 15.55 -10.10 -9.77
C GLU A 39 14.85 -10.30 -11.11
N ASN A 40 13.57 -10.67 -11.09
CA ASN A 40 12.78 -10.83 -12.29
C ASN A 40 12.61 -9.51 -13.06
N LEU A 41 12.26 -8.43 -12.36
CA LEU A 41 12.08 -7.11 -12.99
C LEU A 41 13.37 -6.60 -13.64
N LYS A 42 14.53 -6.77 -13.03
CA LYS A 42 15.84 -6.43 -13.61
C LYS A 42 16.08 -7.15 -14.94
N ILE A 43 15.73 -8.44 -15.02
CA ILE A 43 15.86 -9.23 -16.24
C ILE A 43 14.91 -8.70 -17.32
N PHE A 44 13.63 -8.49 -16.97
CA PHE A 44 12.62 -8.04 -17.94
C PHE A 44 12.91 -6.64 -18.46
N VAL A 45 13.27 -5.71 -17.59
CA VAL A 45 13.68 -4.35 -17.96
C VAL A 45 14.89 -4.36 -18.89
N LYS A 46 15.94 -5.09 -18.52
CA LYS A 46 17.14 -5.20 -19.35
C LYS A 46 16.81 -5.74 -20.74
N ALA A 47 15.99 -6.79 -20.82
CA ALA A 47 15.59 -7.39 -22.08
C ALA A 47 14.74 -6.43 -22.94
N ALA A 48 13.81 -5.67 -22.33
CA ALA A 48 13.02 -4.66 -23.05
C ALA A 48 13.89 -3.53 -23.59
N VAL A 49 14.86 -3.04 -22.81
CA VAL A 49 15.83 -2.02 -23.24
C VAL A 49 16.69 -2.52 -24.40
N GLU A 50 17.23 -3.76 -24.33
CA GLU A 50 18.05 -4.33 -25.40
C GLU A 50 17.29 -4.54 -26.72
N ARG A 51 15.97 -4.79 -26.65
CA ARG A 51 15.11 -4.93 -27.84
C ARG A 51 14.52 -3.63 -28.32
N GLU A 52 14.70 -2.55 -27.57
CA GLU A 52 14.08 -1.24 -27.82
C GLU A 52 12.54 -1.32 -27.87
N GLU A 53 11.93 -2.16 -27.03
CA GLU A 53 10.49 -2.38 -26.94
C GLU A 53 9.92 -1.81 -25.64
N ALA A 54 8.60 -1.56 -25.62
CA ALA A 54 7.89 -1.31 -24.35
C ALA A 54 7.96 -2.56 -23.47
N LEU A 55 8.11 -2.39 -22.16
CA LEU A 55 8.02 -3.49 -21.21
C LEU A 55 6.59 -4.05 -21.21
N ASP A 56 6.43 -5.33 -21.01
CA ASP A 56 5.12 -5.96 -20.83
C ASP A 56 4.34 -5.26 -19.71
N HIS A 57 3.03 -5.12 -19.91
CA HIS A 57 2.15 -4.56 -18.90
C HIS A 57 2.32 -5.28 -17.56
N THR A 58 2.51 -4.52 -16.49
CA THR A 58 2.93 -5.02 -15.19
C THR A 58 1.91 -4.72 -14.10
N LEU A 59 1.53 -5.72 -13.32
CA LEU A 59 0.63 -5.58 -12.17
C LEU A 59 1.37 -5.80 -10.86
N PHE A 60 1.38 -4.78 -9.99
CA PHE A 60 1.80 -4.91 -8.61
C PHE A 60 0.59 -5.06 -7.69
N HIS A 61 0.54 -6.10 -6.88
CA HIS A 61 -0.56 -6.30 -5.94
C HIS A 61 -0.05 -6.68 -4.54
N GLY A 62 -0.85 -6.37 -3.53
CA GLY A 62 -0.51 -6.62 -2.13
C GLY A 62 -0.92 -5.48 -1.22
N PRO A 63 -0.75 -5.64 0.10
CA PRO A 63 -1.13 -4.64 1.10
C PRO A 63 -0.63 -3.21 0.79
N PRO A 64 -1.28 -2.18 1.33
CA PRO A 64 -0.84 -0.79 1.13
C PRO A 64 0.52 -0.54 1.82
N GLY A 65 1.27 0.46 1.34
CA GLY A 65 2.52 0.90 1.95
C GLY A 65 3.76 0.04 1.67
N LEU A 66 3.68 -0.97 0.77
CA LEU A 66 4.77 -1.89 0.45
C LEU A 66 5.69 -1.45 -0.70
N GLY A 67 5.42 -0.30 -1.34
CA GLY A 67 6.29 0.24 -2.39
C GLY A 67 5.82 0.01 -3.82
N LYS A 68 4.53 -0.32 -4.08
CA LYS A 68 3.97 -0.50 -5.45
C LYS A 68 4.23 0.72 -6.35
N THR A 69 3.88 1.89 -5.87
CA THR A 69 4.11 3.18 -6.57
C THR A 69 5.61 3.46 -6.76
N THR A 70 6.43 3.11 -5.77
CA THR A 70 7.88 3.25 -5.84
C THR A 70 8.47 2.39 -6.96
N LEU A 71 8.04 1.12 -7.06
CA LEU A 71 8.49 0.22 -8.14
C LEU A 71 8.07 0.72 -9.52
N ALA A 72 6.89 1.33 -9.66
CA ALA A 72 6.48 1.92 -10.93
C ALA A 72 7.42 3.07 -11.37
N HIS A 73 7.83 3.92 -10.43
CA HIS A 73 8.82 4.98 -10.71
C HIS A 73 10.20 4.41 -11.04
N ILE A 74 10.64 3.38 -10.31
CA ILE A 74 11.90 2.70 -10.60
C ILE A 74 11.87 2.10 -12.00
N LEU A 75 10.79 1.42 -12.38
CA LEU A 75 10.65 0.87 -13.75
C LEU A 75 10.82 1.94 -14.82
N ALA A 76 10.15 3.09 -14.68
CA ALA A 76 10.30 4.18 -15.65
C ALA A 76 11.73 4.72 -15.70
N ASN A 77 12.37 4.88 -14.55
CA ASN A 77 13.76 5.34 -14.48
C ASN A 77 14.75 4.34 -15.13
N GLU A 78 14.60 3.06 -14.83
CA GLU A 78 15.47 1.98 -15.37
C GLU A 78 15.23 1.75 -16.88
N LEU A 79 14.01 1.98 -17.36
CA LEU A 79 13.68 1.99 -18.79
C LEU A 79 14.15 3.27 -19.48
N ASN A 80 14.51 4.31 -18.72
CA ASN A 80 14.85 5.65 -19.20
C ASN A 80 13.74 6.29 -20.04
N VAL A 81 12.50 6.22 -19.53
CA VAL A 81 11.28 6.77 -20.18
C VAL A 81 10.47 7.63 -19.21
N GLY A 82 9.50 8.37 -19.77
CA GLY A 82 8.57 9.16 -18.97
C GLY A 82 7.57 8.30 -18.18
N ILE A 83 7.03 8.85 -17.10
CA ILE A 83 5.94 8.25 -16.34
C ILE A 83 4.77 9.22 -16.19
N LYS A 84 3.57 8.75 -16.51
CA LYS A 84 2.32 9.43 -16.15
C LYS A 84 1.67 8.66 -15.01
N VAL A 85 1.28 9.38 -13.97
CA VAL A 85 0.70 8.80 -12.74
C VAL A 85 -0.74 9.24 -12.62
N THR A 86 -1.63 8.27 -12.39
CA THR A 86 -3.05 8.49 -12.10
C THR A 86 -3.56 7.40 -11.15
N SER A 87 -4.84 7.43 -10.84
CA SER A 87 -5.49 6.38 -10.02
C SER A 87 -6.85 6.02 -10.58
N GLY A 88 -7.32 4.80 -10.26
CA GLY A 88 -8.62 4.31 -10.72
C GLY A 88 -9.78 5.29 -10.43
N PRO A 89 -9.92 5.82 -9.20
CA PRO A 89 -10.98 6.77 -8.88
C PRO A 89 -10.96 8.10 -9.64
N VAL A 90 -9.82 8.51 -10.17
CA VAL A 90 -9.68 9.76 -10.96
C VAL A 90 -10.12 9.57 -12.41
N LEU A 91 -10.03 8.34 -12.92
CA LEU A 91 -10.43 7.97 -14.28
C LEU A 91 -11.93 7.65 -14.32
N ASP A 92 -12.77 8.67 -14.33
CA ASP A 92 -14.23 8.51 -14.27
C ASP A 92 -14.85 8.24 -15.65
N LYS A 93 -14.26 8.81 -16.70
CA LYS A 93 -14.78 8.76 -18.07
C LYS A 93 -13.74 8.27 -19.08
N PRO A 94 -14.16 7.61 -20.17
CA PRO A 94 -13.26 7.21 -21.25
C PRO A 94 -12.41 8.35 -21.82
N GLY A 95 -12.93 9.58 -21.86
CA GLY A 95 -12.19 10.75 -22.30
C GLY A 95 -10.99 11.11 -21.43
N ASP A 96 -11.07 10.86 -20.12
CA ASP A 96 -9.96 11.09 -19.19
C ASP A 96 -8.81 10.13 -19.50
N LEU A 97 -9.14 8.85 -19.72
CA LEU A 97 -8.16 7.83 -20.11
C LEU A 97 -7.56 8.14 -21.49
N ALA A 98 -8.40 8.50 -22.47
CA ALA A 98 -7.95 8.85 -23.81
C ALA A 98 -6.98 10.04 -23.80
N GLY A 99 -7.28 11.07 -23.01
CA GLY A 99 -6.40 12.23 -22.83
C GLY A 99 -5.04 11.87 -22.27
N LEU A 100 -4.97 10.89 -21.33
CA LEU A 100 -3.69 10.41 -20.82
C LEU A 100 -2.93 9.59 -21.86
N LEU A 101 -3.59 8.63 -22.51
CA LEU A 101 -2.97 7.70 -23.46
C LEU A 101 -2.42 8.41 -24.70
N THR A 102 -3.15 9.38 -25.26
CA THR A 102 -2.71 10.15 -26.45
C THR A 102 -1.52 11.07 -26.17
N ASN A 103 -1.24 11.37 -24.90
CA ASN A 103 -0.11 12.19 -24.47
C ASN A 103 1.12 11.37 -24.03
N LEU A 104 1.10 10.04 -24.16
CA LEU A 104 2.26 9.19 -23.91
C LEU A 104 3.21 9.23 -25.09
N GLN A 105 4.50 9.33 -24.79
CA GLN A 105 5.55 9.11 -25.76
C GLN A 105 5.80 7.60 -25.95
N GLU A 106 6.57 7.25 -26.95
CA GLU A 106 6.93 5.85 -27.20
C GLU A 106 7.63 5.24 -26.00
N ARG A 107 7.12 4.07 -25.56
CA ARG A 107 7.60 3.28 -24.40
C ARG A 107 7.38 3.91 -23.02
N ASP A 108 6.71 5.06 -22.92
CA ASP A 108 6.37 5.68 -21.66
C ASP A 108 5.60 4.72 -20.73
N VAL A 109 5.71 4.96 -19.44
CA VAL A 109 4.96 4.24 -18.42
C VAL A 109 3.68 5.00 -18.05
N LEU A 110 2.54 4.34 -18.14
CA LEU A 110 1.29 4.79 -17.50
C LEU A 110 1.10 4.02 -16.19
N PHE A 111 1.17 4.71 -15.07
CA PHE A 111 0.89 4.12 -13.76
C PHE A 111 -0.52 4.44 -13.30
N ILE A 112 -1.31 3.40 -12.99
CA ILE A 112 -2.66 3.52 -12.43
C ILE A 112 -2.68 2.88 -11.05
N ASP A 113 -2.77 3.71 -10.00
CA ASP A 113 -2.94 3.21 -8.64
C ASP A 113 -4.40 2.83 -8.38
N GLU A 114 -4.64 1.88 -7.49
CA GLU A 114 -5.96 1.31 -7.19
C GLU A 114 -6.76 0.97 -8.47
N ILE A 115 -6.10 0.32 -9.41
CA ILE A 115 -6.65 0.01 -10.74
C ILE A 115 -7.96 -0.79 -10.67
N HIS A 116 -8.21 -1.54 -9.59
CA HIS A 116 -9.45 -2.27 -9.35
C HIS A 116 -10.68 -1.36 -9.15
N ARG A 117 -10.47 -0.05 -9.00
CA ARG A 117 -11.54 0.95 -8.84
C ARG A 117 -11.90 1.65 -10.15
N LEU A 118 -11.35 1.21 -11.27
CA LEU A 118 -11.80 1.67 -12.59
C LEU A 118 -13.26 1.32 -12.83
N SER A 119 -13.99 2.22 -13.46
CA SER A 119 -15.36 1.89 -13.93
C SER A 119 -15.29 0.83 -15.04
N PRO A 120 -16.29 -0.06 -15.17
CA PRO A 120 -16.30 -1.08 -16.22
C PRO A 120 -16.14 -0.50 -17.62
N ILE A 121 -16.70 0.69 -17.87
CA ILE A 121 -16.60 1.37 -19.16
C ILE A 121 -15.16 1.77 -19.45
N VAL A 122 -14.47 2.39 -18.50
CA VAL A 122 -13.06 2.78 -18.65
C VAL A 122 -12.16 1.55 -18.79
N GLU A 123 -12.47 0.48 -18.08
CA GLU A 123 -11.75 -0.80 -18.16
C GLU A 123 -11.83 -1.39 -19.58
N GLU A 124 -12.98 -1.36 -20.26
CA GLU A 124 -13.13 -1.83 -21.65
C GLU A 124 -12.27 -1.03 -22.65
N TYR A 125 -12.20 0.29 -22.49
CA TYR A 125 -11.32 1.12 -23.32
C TYR A 125 -9.85 0.80 -23.10
N LEU A 126 -9.48 0.49 -21.86
CA LEU A 126 -8.12 0.12 -21.50
C LEU A 126 -7.70 -1.22 -22.12
N TYR A 127 -8.63 -2.17 -22.30
CA TYR A 127 -8.34 -3.44 -22.98
C TYR A 127 -7.79 -3.26 -24.39
N SER A 128 -8.48 -2.47 -25.23
CA SER A 128 -8.03 -2.21 -26.61
C SER A 128 -6.70 -1.45 -26.63
N ALA A 129 -6.52 -0.52 -25.69
CA ALA A 129 -5.27 0.21 -25.57
C ALA A 129 -4.09 -0.70 -25.20
N MET A 130 -4.30 -1.71 -24.35
CA MET A 130 -3.26 -2.66 -23.92
C MET A 130 -2.93 -3.69 -25.01
N GLU A 131 -3.93 -4.18 -25.76
CA GLU A 131 -3.72 -5.24 -26.74
C GLU A 131 -3.22 -4.71 -28.09
N ASP A 132 -3.88 -3.67 -28.58
CA ASP A 132 -3.72 -3.20 -29.96
C ASP A 132 -3.06 -1.81 -30.08
N TYR A 133 -2.77 -1.16 -28.96
CA TYR A 133 -2.32 0.24 -28.91
C TYR A 133 -3.28 1.17 -29.69
N LYS A 134 -4.58 0.97 -29.48
CA LYS A 134 -5.65 1.75 -30.11
C LYS A 134 -6.73 2.07 -29.10
N ILE A 135 -7.39 3.19 -29.33
CA ILE A 135 -8.56 3.59 -28.55
C ILE A 135 -9.65 4.10 -29.48
N ASP A 136 -10.86 3.61 -29.30
CA ASP A 136 -12.03 4.03 -30.07
C ASP A 136 -12.82 5.05 -29.26
N ILE A 137 -12.93 6.29 -29.78
CA ILE A 137 -13.64 7.39 -29.09
C ILE A 137 -14.92 7.69 -29.81
N MET A 138 -16.05 7.69 -29.11
CA MET A 138 -17.31 8.19 -29.61
C MET A 138 -17.35 9.71 -29.56
N ILE A 139 -17.47 10.38 -30.74
CA ILE A 139 -17.49 11.84 -30.82
C ILE A 139 -18.90 12.40 -30.54
N GLU A 140 -19.95 11.68 -30.91
CA GLU A 140 -21.35 12.09 -30.75
C GLU A 140 -22.19 10.96 -30.19
N SER A 141 -23.24 11.31 -29.44
CA SER A 141 -24.22 10.36 -28.95
C SER A 141 -25.50 10.43 -29.79
N GLY A 142 -26.16 9.28 -30.00
CA GLY A 142 -27.43 9.19 -30.73
C GLY A 142 -27.30 8.63 -32.14
N PRO A 143 -28.31 8.86 -33.02
CA PRO A 143 -28.37 8.23 -34.35
C PRO A 143 -27.22 8.57 -35.30
N ASN A 144 -26.47 9.65 -35.00
CA ASN A 144 -25.31 10.12 -35.78
C ASN A 144 -23.98 9.83 -35.08
N ALA A 145 -23.97 8.95 -34.08
CA ALA A 145 -22.75 8.56 -33.35
C ALA A 145 -21.67 8.12 -34.34
N ARG A 146 -20.50 8.71 -34.22
CA ARG A 146 -19.29 8.35 -34.97
C ARG A 146 -18.20 7.93 -34.02
N THR A 147 -17.59 6.81 -34.34
CA THR A 147 -16.40 6.33 -33.61
C THR A 147 -15.17 6.74 -34.41
N VAL A 148 -14.20 7.34 -33.72
CA VAL A 148 -12.88 7.63 -34.28
C VAL A 148 -11.88 6.76 -33.55
N GLN A 149 -11.16 5.93 -34.29
CA GLN A 149 -10.06 5.14 -33.80
C GLN A 149 -8.78 5.97 -33.81
N ILE A 150 -8.11 6.04 -32.64
CA ILE A 150 -6.84 6.72 -32.45
C ILE A 150 -5.77 5.67 -32.21
N ASN A 151 -4.69 5.70 -32.98
CA ASN A 151 -3.51 4.91 -32.72
C ASN A 151 -2.69 5.53 -31.58
N LEU A 152 -2.22 4.71 -30.68
CA LEU A 152 -1.39 5.09 -29.53
C LEU A 152 0.06 4.67 -29.79
N ASN A 153 0.99 5.39 -29.19
CA ASN A 153 2.36 4.91 -29.12
C ASN A 153 2.42 3.65 -28.22
N PRO A 154 3.26 2.64 -28.52
CA PRO A 154 3.52 1.55 -27.61
C PRO A 154 3.92 2.09 -26.24
N PHE A 155 3.26 1.60 -25.17
CA PHE A 155 3.47 2.05 -23.81
C PHE A 155 3.43 0.85 -22.84
N THR A 156 3.94 1.05 -21.64
CA THR A 156 3.83 0.09 -20.55
C THR A 156 2.76 0.54 -19.57
N LEU A 157 1.71 -0.25 -19.38
CA LEU A 157 0.80 -0.05 -18.25
C LEU A 157 1.37 -0.70 -17.01
N VAL A 158 1.52 0.07 -15.93
CA VAL A 158 1.81 -0.45 -14.60
C VAL A 158 0.57 -0.23 -13.72
N GLY A 159 -0.12 -1.31 -13.40
CA GLY A 159 -1.26 -1.29 -12.48
C GLY A 159 -0.83 -1.59 -11.05
N ALA A 160 -1.41 -0.91 -10.07
CA ALA A 160 -1.27 -1.25 -8.67
C ALA A 160 -2.64 -1.49 -8.02
N THR A 161 -2.70 -2.48 -7.13
CA THR A 161 -3.94 -2.77 -6.39
C THR A 161 -3.67 -3.39 -5.02
N THR A 162 -4.49 -3.02 -4.05
CA THR A 162 -4.57 -3.70 -2.75
C THR A 162 -5.46 -4.93 -2.80
N ARG A 163 -6.37 -5.02 -3.79
CA ARG A 163 -7.44 -6.02 -3.90
C ARG A 163 -7.43 -6.70 -5.27
N SER A 164 -6.40 -7.52 -5.55
CA SER A 164 -6.28 -8.21 -6.84
C SER A 164 -7.49 -9.10 -7.19
N GLY A 165 -8.23 -9.59 -6.20
CA GLY A 165 -9.46 -10.36 -6.39
C GLY A 165 -10.63 -9.57 -6.99
N LEU A 166 -10.61 -8.23 -6.91
CA LEU A 166 -11.64 -7.37 -7.52
C LEU A 166 -11.36 -7.05 -9.00
N LEU A 167 -10.14 -7.31 -9.49
CA LEU A 167 -9.86 -7.17 -10.91
C LEU A 167 -10.59 -8.24 -11.70
N THR A 168 -11.17 -7.85 -12.83
CA THR A 168 -11.81 -8.77 -13.76
C THR A 168 -10.79 -9.78 -14.34
N ALA A 169 -11.25 -10.97 -14.69
CA ALA A 169 -10.39 -11.96 -15.31
C ALA A 169 -9.76 -11.47 -16.65
N PRO A 170 -10.51 -10.76 -17.53
CA PRO A 170 -9.93 -10.16 -18.72
C PRO A 170 -8.81 -9.17 -18.44
N MET A 171 -8.99 -8.28 -17.44
CA MET A 171 -7.94 -7.34 -17.05
C MET A 171 -6.68 -8.05 -16.57
N ARG A 172 -6.83 -9.03 -15.69
CA ARG A 172 -5.68 -9.79 -15.18
C ARG A 172 -4.89 -10.51 -16.25
N ALA A 173 -5.57 -11.07 -17.24
CA ALA A 173 -4.95 -11.80 -18.34
C ALA A 173 -4.08 -10.92 -19.27
N ARG A 174 -4.28 -9.61 -19.25
CA ARG A 174 -3.52 -8.65 -20.06
C ARG A 174 -2.21 -8.18 -19.44
N PHE A 175 -2.00 -8.49 -18.16
CA PHE A 175 -0.72 -8.24 -17.51
C PHE A 175 0.23 -9.40 -17.76
N GLY A 176 1.27 -9.18 -18.57
CA GLY A 176 2.33 -10.17 -18.82
C GLY A 176 3.20 -10.40 -17.59
N ILE A 177 3.34 -9.38 -16.74
CA ILE A 177 4.09 -9.44 -15.49
C ILE A 177 3.14 -9.20 -14.33
N SER A 178 3.07 -10.13 -13.37
CA SER A 178 2.27 -9.96 -12.15
C SER A 178 3.10 -10.31 -10.93
N SER A 179 3.26 -9.35 -10.02
CA SER A 179 4.11 -9.48 -8.84
C SER A 179 3.34 -9.13 -7.57
N ARG A 180 3.32 -10.08 -6.63
CA ARG A 180 2.79 -9.86 -5.29
C ARG A 180 3.89 -9.30 -4.39
N LEU A 181 3.60 -8.18 -3.74
CA LEU A 181 4.46 -7.61 -2.71
C LEU A 181 4.04 -8.12 -1.34
N GLU A 182 5.03 -8.43 -0.52
CA GLU A 182 4.83 -8.99 0.81
C GLU A 182 5.34 -8.03 1.90
N TYR A 183 4.89 -8.26 3.12
CA TYR A 183 5.36 -7.50 4.27
C TYR A 183 6.86 -7.72 4.50
N TYR A 184 7.51 -6.68 4.98
CA TYR A 184 8.94 -6.67 5.25
C TYR A 184 9.23 -7.23 6.65
N SER A 185 10.36 -7.90 6.78
CA SER A 185 10.88 -8.28 8.10
C SER A 185 11.36 -7.05 8.89
N THR A 186 11.46 -7.18 10.20
CA THR A 186 11.98 -6.12 11.08
C THR A 186 13.40 -5.72 10.69
N GLU A 187 14.24 -6.67 10.30
CA GLU A 187 15.63 -6.45 9.89
C GLU A 187 15.68 -5.60 8.62
N LEU A 188 14.91 -5.94 7.60
CA LEU A 188 14.82 -5.17 6.36
C LEU A 188 14.28 -3.75 6.60
N LEU A 189 13.23 -3.61 7.43
CA LEU A 189 12.71 -2.30 7.80
C LEU A 189 13.72 -1.47 8.57
N SER A 190 14.54 -2.08 9.43
CA SER A 190 15.60 -1.35 10.14
C SER A 190 16.64 -0.77 9.17
N THR A 191 16.98 -1.49 8.11
CA THR A 191 17.86 -0.99 7.05
C THR A 191 17.24 0.19 6.30
N ILE A 192 15.95 0.11 5.97
CA ILE A 192 15.20 1.21 5.34
C ILE A 192 15.17 2.44 6.26
N ILE A 193 14.91 2.25 7.57
CA ILE A 193 14.91 3.32 8.56
C ILE A 193 16.29 3.99 8.66
N GLN A 194 17.39 3.22 8.69
CA GLN A 194 18.74 3.76 8.73
C GLN A 194 19.06 4.59 7.48
N ARG A 195 18.72 4.09 6.29
CA ARG A 195 18.85 4.85 5.03
C ARG A 195 18.02 6.14 5.07
N SER A 196 16.77 6.05 5.50
CA SER A 196 15.89 7.23 5.61
C SER A 196 16.40 8.24 6.64
N ALA A 197 16.95 7.79 7.76
CA ALA A 197 17.58 8.65 8.76
C ALA A 197 18.81 9.40 8.21
N GLN A 198 19.63 8.74 7.39
CA GLN A 198 20.75 9.37 6.70
C GLN A 198 20.27 10.48 5.74
N ILE A 199 19.24 10.22 4.93
CA ILE A 199 18.65 11.21 4.02
C ILE A 199 18.08 12.40 4.82
N LEU A 200 17.41 12.13 5.94
CA LEU A 200 16.86 13.15 6.85
C LEU A 200 17.93 13.82 7.72
N LYS A 201 19.20 13.43 7.60
CA LYS A 201 20.34 13.95 8.36
C LYS A 201 20.14 13.86 9.88
N VAL A 202 19.55 12.77 10.35
CA VAL A 202 19.39 12.47 11.78
C VAL A 202 20.18 11.23 12.16
N ALA A 203 20.96 11.32 13.23
CA ALA A 203 21.68 10.18 13.77
C ALA A 203 20.70 9.23 14.49
N ILE A 204 20.77 7.94 14.20
CA ILE A 204 19.95 6.90 14.83
C ILE A 204 20.84 5.74 15.27
N SER A 205 20.59 5.16 16.46
CA SER A 205 21.24 3.92 16.86
C SER A 205 20.60 2.71 16.20
N PHE A 206 21.36 1.62 16.07
CA PHE A 206 20.83 0.37 15.48
C PHE A 206 19.65 -0.18 16.28
N GLU A 207 19.74 -0.16 17.61
CA GLU A 207 18.69 -0.63 18.53
C GLU A 207 17.40 0.21 18.38
N ALA A 208 17.55 1.53 18.19
CA ALA A 208 16.41 2.41 17.95
C ALA A 208 15.75 2.13 16.58
N ALA A 209 16.55 1.86 15.55
CA ALA A 209 16.04 1.49 14.23
C ALA A 209 15.26 0.16 14.28
N ILE A 210 15.77 -0.86 14.99
CA ILE A 210 15.06 -2.13 15.21
C ILE A 210 13.76 -1.93 16.00
N GLU A 211 13.78 -1.09 17.03
CA GLU A 211 12.59 -0.81 17.86
C GLU A 211 11.47 -0.15 17.03
N ILE A 212 11.82 0.84 16.19
CA ILE A 212 10.87 1.48 15.28
C ILE A 212 10.38 0.48 14.23
N ALA A 213 11.28 -0.30 13.64
CA ALA A 213 10.99 -1.30 12.64
C ALA A 213 10.00 -2.37 13.16
N GLY A 214 10.20 -2.86 14.37
CA GLY A 214 9.33 -3.87 15.01
C GLY A 214 7.90 -3.39 15.20
N ARG A 215 7.67 -2.07 15.28
CA ARG A 215 6.33 -1.48 15.41
C ARG A 215 5.75 -0.91 14.11
N SER A 216 6.45 -1.11 12.99
CA SER A 216 6.09 -0.54 11.67
C SER A 216 5.15 -1.41 10.85
N ARG A 217 4.51 -2.41 11.46
CA ARG A 217 3.51 -3.28 10.80
C ARG A 217 4.01 -3.93 9.50
N GLY A 218 5.30 -4.17 9.36
CA GLY A 218 5.88 -4.76 8.15
C GLY A 218 5.85 -3.85 6.93
N THR A 219 5.61 -2.53 7.07
CA THR A 219 5.48 -1.62 5.93
C THR A 219 6.49 -0.47 5.97
N PRO A 220 7.23 -0.22 4.86
CA PRO A 220 8.18 0.89 4.76
C PRO A 220 7.54 2.26 5.01
N ARG A 221 6.30 2.46 4.58
CA ARG A 221 5.58 3.73 4.78
C ARG A 221 5.39 4.05 6.26
N ILE A 222 4.88 3.10 7.05
CA ILE A 222 4.71 3.29 8.49
C ILE A 222 6.07 3.46 9.17
N ALA A 223 7.10 2.70 8.75
CA ALA A 223 8.44 2.85 9.27
C ALA A 223 8.98 4.28 9.11
N ASN A 224 8.82 4.86 7.92
CA ASN A 224 9.21 6.24 7.66
C ASN A 224 8.35 7.27 8.41
N ALA A 225 7.04 7.02 8.54
CA ALA A 225 6.16 7.89 9.32
C ALA A 225 6.57 7.93 10.81
N LEU A 226 6.80 6.75 11.42
CA LEU A 226 7.25 6.64 12.80
C LEU A 226 8.65 7.26 12.98
N LEU A 227 9.59 7.03 12.06
CA LEU A 227 10.92 7.65 12.10
C LEU A 227 10.81 9.18 12.14
N ARG A 228 9.98 9.79 11.30
CA ARG A 228 9.78 11.25 11.28
C ARG A 228 9.28 11.77 12.63
N ARG A 229 8.29 11.12 13.21
CA ARG A 229 7.74 11.53 14.50
C ARG A 229 8.73 11.32 15.66
N VAL A 230 9.45 10.21 15.67
CA VAL A 230 10.50 9.97 16.68
C VAL A 230 11.63 10.99 16.53
N ARG A 231 11.99 11.41 15.32
CA ARG A 231 12.94 12.50 15.06
C ARG A 231 12.49 13.80 15.74
N ASP A 232 11.20 14.15 15.66
CA ASP A 232 10.68 15.37 16.29
C ASP A 232 10.87 15.31 17.83
N PHE A 233 10.64 14.14 18.44
CA PHE A 233 10.94 13.95 19.86
C PHE A 233 12.43 14.04 20.17
N ALA A 234 13.29 13.47 19.32
CA ALA A 234 14.75 13.55 19.50
C ALA A 234 15.25 14.99 19.46
N GLN A 235 14.68 15.82 18.57
CA GLN A 235 15.04 17.22 18.43
C GLN A 235 14.63 18.06 19.65
N ILE A 236 13.43 17.83 20.20
CA ILE A 236 12.86 18.70 21.24
C ILE A 236 13.19 18.21 22.65
N LYS A 237 13.21 16.90 22.88
CA LYS A 237 13.42 16.29 24.21
C LYS A 237 14.78 15.62 24.40
N GLY A 238 15.49 15.40 23.30
CA GLY A 238 16.84 14.81 23.28
C GLY A 238 17.90 15.81 22.83
N ASN A 239 18.98 15.26 22.31
CA ASN A 239 20.13 16.00 21.77
C ASN A 239 20.18 15.97 20.23
N GLY A 240 19.04 15.71 19.57
CA GLY A 240 18.93 15.56 18.11
C GLY A 240 19.32 14.18 17.58
N LYS A 241 19.70 13.22 18.47
CA LYS A 241 20.00 11.84 18.10
C LYS A 241 18.86 10.90 18.58
N ILE A 242 18.50 9.95 17.75
CA ILE A 242 17.52 8.91 18.07
C ILE A 242 18.27 7.73 18.68
N ASP A 243 18.25 7.63 19.99
CA ASP A 243 18.67 6.45 20.74
C ASP A 243 17.46 5.60 21.13
N ILE A 244 17.69 4.46 21.77
CA ILE A 244 16.63 3.52 22.14
C ILE A 244 15.62 4.13 23.13
N GLU A 245 16.05 5.01 24.03
CA GLU A 245 15.19 5.62 25.04
C GLU A 245 14.25 6.65 24.38
N ILE A 246 14.77 7.49 23.49
CA ILE A 246 13.97 8.42 22.69
C ILE A 246 13.01 7.67 21.77
N ALA A 247 13.45 6.57 21.14
CA ALA A 247 12.57 5.75 20.30
C ALA A 247 11.40 5.18 21.10
N LYS A 248 11.66 4.56 22.24
CA LYS A 248 10.60 4.02 23.13
C LYS A 248 9.69 5.10 23.65
N PHE A 249 10.25 6.24 24.07
CA PHE A 249 9.46 7.38 24.53
C PHE A 249 8.54 7.90 23.44
N GLY A 250 9.07 8.16 22.23
CA GLY A 250 8.29 8.67 21.11
C GLY A 250 7.18 7.70 20.67
N LEU A 251 7.49 6.42 20.53
CA LEU A 251 6.51 5.39 20.15
C LEU A 251 5.39 5.26 21.20
N LYS A 252 5.71 5.34 22.48
CA LYS A 252 4.72 5.37 23.57
C LYS A 252 3.87 6.63 23.52
N ALA A 253 4.46 7.80 23.26
CA ALA A 253 3.74 9.06 23.11
C ALA A 253 2.81 9.09 21.89
N LEU A 254 3.13 8.30 20.85
CA LEU A 254 2.30 8.08 19.67
C LEU A 254 1.22 7.00 19.87
N ASN A 255 1.08 6.44 21.08
CA ASN A 255 0.16 5.34 21.39
C ASN A 255 0.38 4.09 20.51
N VAL A 256 1.63 3.79 20.17
CA VAL A 256 2.02 2.57 19.44
C VAL A 256 2.63 1.60 20.44
N ASP A 257 1.98 0.47 20.66
CA ASP A 257 2.43 -0.52 21.64
C ASP A 257 3.59 -1.39 21.12
N ALA A 258 4.04 -2.35 21.96
CA ALA A 258 5.16 -3.22 21.61
C ALA A 258 4.92 -4.13 20.39
N HIS A 259 3.67 -4.36 20.03
CA HIS A 259 3.28 -5.15 18.85
C HIS A 259 2.93 -4.29 17.63
N GLY A 260 3.07 -2.97 17.72
CA GLY A 260 2.67 -2.05 16.66
C GLY A 260 1.16 -1.80 16.57
N LEU A 261 0.40 -2.17 17.62
CA LEU A 261 -1.03 -1.89 17.68
C LEU A 261 -1.28 -0.49 18.20
N ASP A 262 -2.31 0.15 17.64
CA ASP A 262 -2.78 1.45 18.11
C ASP A 262 -4.07 1.34 18.96
N GLU A 263 -4.62 2.48 19.32
CA GLU A 263 -5.86 2.56 20.09
C GLU A 263 -7.04 1.91 19.34
N MET A 264 -7.12 2.05 18.00
CA MET A 264 -8.21 1.46 17.23
C MET A 264 -8.07 -0.06 17.10
N ASP A 265 -6.87 -0.59 16.90
CA ASP A 265 -6.63 -2.04 16.93
C ASP A 265 -7.10 -2.63 18.26
N ASN A 266 -6.66 -2.02 19.36
CA ASN A 266 -7.05 -2.45 20.71
C ASN A 266 -8.55 -2.32 20.94
N LYS A 267 -9.20 -1.26 20.40
CA LYS A 267 -10.64 -1.08 20.45
C LYS A 267 -11.40 -2.14 19.67
N ILE A 268 -10.90 -2.54 18.48
CA ILE A 268 -11.46 -3.63 17.68
C ILE A 268 -11.38 -4.94 18.46
N LEU A 269 -10.18 -5.31 18.95
CA LEU A 269 -9.98 -6.55 19.71
C LEU A 269 -10.84 -6.60 20.98
N THR A 270 -10.85 -5.50 21.75
CA THR A 270 -11.66 -5.37 22.95
C THR A 270 -13.15 -5.49 22.64
N THR A 271 -13.61 -4.85 21.57
CA THR A 271 -15.01 -4.92 21.15
C THR A 271 -15.43 -6.33 20.79
N ILE A 272 -14.62 -7.08 20.05
CA ILE A 272 -14.90 -8.47 19.68
C ILE A 272 -14.94 -9.35 20.95
N ILE A 273 -14.02 -9.15 21.88
CA ILE A 273 -13.99 -9.90 23.13
C ILE A 273 -15.20 -9.57 24.01
N ASP A 274 -15.39 -8.29 24.35
CA ASP A 274 -16.34 -7.86 25.37
C ASP A 274 -17.79 -7.92 24.93
N LYS A 275 -18.06 -7.45 23.71
CA LYS A 275 -19.42 -7.36 23.21
C LYS A 275 -19.88 -8.62 22.46
N PHE A 276 -18.94 -9.36 21.86
CA PHE A 276 -19.27 -10.51 21.01
C PHE A 276 -18.61 -11.83 21.49
N LYS A 277 -18.15 -11.89 22.74
CA LYS A 277 -17.61 -13.11 23.40
C LYS A 277 -16.46 -13.77 22.58
N GLY A 278 -15.65 -12.96 21.92
CA GLY A 278 -14.54 -13.41 21.08
C GLY A 278 -14.90 -13.74 19.63
N GLY A 279 -16.15 -13.59 19.22
CA GLY A 279 -16.66 -13.85 17.86
C GLY A 279 -17.34 -15.22 17.70
N PRO A 280 -17.74 -15.62 16.48
CA PRO A 280 -17.57 -14.88 15.23
C PRO A 280 -18.49 -13.66 15.09
N VAL A 281 -18.00 -12.58 14.52
CA VAL A 281 -18.75 -11.33 14.30
C VAL A 281 -18.50 -10.77 12.91
N GLY A 282 -19.55 -10.26 12.25
CA GLY A 282 -19.48 -9.67 10.92
C GLY A 282 -18.74 -8.32 10.92
N ILE A 283 -18.06 -7.98 9.81
CA ILE A 283 -17.27 -6.75 9.68
C ILE A 283 -18.11 -5.48 9.90
N SER A 284 -19.34 -5.41 9.36
CA SER A 284 -20.24 -4.28 9.52
C SER A 284 -20.68 -4.06 10.97
N THR A 285 -20.82 -5.15 11.71
CA THR A 285 -21.17 -5.11 13.15
C THR A 285 -19.98 -4.57 13.97
N ILE A 286 -18.75 -5.01 13.66
CA ILE A 286 -17.53 -4.48 14.28
C ILE A 286 -17.42 -2.98 13.97
N ALA A 287 -17.55 -2.61 12.69
CA ALA A 287 -17.43 -1.23 12.21
C ALA A 287 -18.38 -0.29 12.95
N THR A 288 -19.66 -0.66 13.03
CA THR A 288 -20.66 0.09 13.80
C THR A 288 -20.28 0.19 15.27
N ALA A 289 -19.81 -0.89 15.88
CA ALA A 289 -19.49 -0.93 17.32
C ALA A 289 -18.26 -0.11 17.70
N VAL A 290 -17.30 0.10 16.77
CA VAL A 290 -16.11 0.94 16.98
C VAL A 290 -16.24 2.33 16.36
N SER A 291 -17.36 2.62 15.67
CA SER A 291 -17.64 3.89 14.99
C SER A 291 -16.65 4.18 13.86
N GLU A 292 -16.40 3.18 13.00
CA GLU A 292 -15.53 3.26 11.84
C GLU A 292 -16.24 2.69 10.60
N SER A 293 -15.71 2.93 9.39
CA SER A 293 -16.22 2.31 8.18
C SER A 293 -15.78 0.84 8.06
N SER A 294 -16.63 -0.01 7.46
CA SER A 294 -16.24 -1.41 7.19
C SER A 294 -15.04 -1.49 6.27
N GLU A 295 -14.93 -0.59 5.30
CA GLU A 295 -13.85 -0.51 4.34
C GLU A 295 -12.52 -0.17 5.04
N THR A 296 -12.50 0.83 5.91
CA THR A 296 -11.31 1.18 6.70
C THR A 296 -10.83 0.01 7.55
N ILE A 297 -11.76 -0.72 8.21
CA ILE A 297 -11.34 -1.87 9.02
C ILE A 297 -10.74 -2.96 8.12
N GLU A 298 -11.36 -3.26 6.99
CA GLU A 298 -10.94 -4.34 6.08
C GLU A 298 -9.63 -4.01 5.36
N GLU A 299 -9.34 -2.75 5.09
CA GLU A 299 -8.14 -2.33 4.36
C GLU A 299 -6.95 -1.99 5.25
N VAL A 300 -7.21 -1.39 6.42
CA VAL A 300 -6.15 -0.81 7.25
C VAL A 300 -5.83 -1.69 8.46
N TYR A 301 -6.85 -2.15 9.19
CA TYR A 301 -6.65 -2.83 10.48
C TYR A 301 -6.64 -4.36 10.35
N GLU A 302 -7.64 -4.93 9.68
CA GLU A 302 -7.82 -6.38 9.59
C GLU A 302 -6.60 -7.11 9.02
N PRO A 303 -5.95 -6.65 7.92
CA PRO A 303 -4.82 -7.36 7.34
C PRO A 303 -3.65 -7.52 8.33
N PHE A 304 -3.35 -6.48 9.08
CA PHE A 304 -2.29 -6.52 10.08
C PHE A 304 -2.67 -7.39 11.28
N LEU A 305 -3.89 -7.26 11.79
CA LEU A 305 -4.37 -8.08 12.92
C LEU A 305 -4.42 -9.58 12.56
N ILE A 306 -4.75 -9.93 11.31
CA ILE A 306 -4.71 -11.33 10.82
C ILE A 306 -3.25 -11.78 10.71
N GLN A 307 -2.38 -10.99 10.09
CA GLN A 307 -0.97 -11.32 9.91
C GLN A 307 -0.26 -11.59 11.24
N GLN A 308 -0.55 -10.75 12.24
CA GLN A 308 0.01 -10.92 13.58
C GLN A 308 -0.69 -12.02 14.40
N GLY A 309 -1.73 -12.61 13.85
CA GLY A 309 -2.46 -13.69 14.49
C GLY A 309 -3.37 -13.27 15.65
N PHE A 310 -3.74 -11.99 15.76
CA PHE A 310 -4.70 -11.51 16.76
C PHE A 310 -6.14 -11.87 16.43
N ILE A 311 -6.50 -11.88 15.14
CA ILE A 311 -7.82 -12.29 14.65
C ILE A 311 -7.69 -13.33 13.55
N MET A 312 -8.75 -14.10 13.35
CA MET A 312 -8.91 -15.00 12.21
C MET A 312 -10.21 -14.72 11.48
N ARG A 313 -10.20 -14.93 10.17
CA ARG A 313 -11.38 -14.82 9.32
C ARG A 313 -12.02 -16.20 9.14
N THR A 314 -13.28 -16.32 9.52
CA THR A 314 -14.07 -17.55 9.37
C THR A 314 -15.25 -17.31 8.42
N PRO A 315 -15.91 -18.35 7.89
CA PRO A 315 -17.12 -18.18 7.07
C PRO A 315 -18.27 -17.42 7.77
N ARG A 316 -18.27 -17.40 9.12
CA ARG A 316 -19.29 -16.72 9.92
C ARG A 316 -18.88 -15.32 10.37
N GLY A 317 -17.64 -14.91 10.16
CA GLY A 317 -17.13 -13.61 10.58
C GLY A 317 -15.72 -13.67 11.16
N ARG A 318 -15.36 -12.65 11.94
CA ARG A 318 -14.04 -12.49 12.57
C ARG A 318 -14.07 -13.03 13.99
N GLU A 319 -13.04 -13.76 14.36
CA GLU A 319 -12.84 -14.30 15.71
C GLU A 319 -11.48 -13.87 16.24
N VAL A 320 -11.40 -13.53 17.52
CA VAL A 320 -10.11 -13.27 18.17
C VAL A 320 -9.43 -14.57 18.56
N THR A 321 -8.10 -14.57 18.50
CA THR A 321 -7.28 -15.70 18.90
C THR A 321 -6.90 -15.63 20.38
N GLU A 322 -6.27 -16.68 20.88
CA GLU A 322 -5.72 -16.68 22.23
C GLU A 322 -4.65 -15.58 22.45
N LEU A 323 -3.91 -15.23 21.39
CA LEU A 323 -2.94 -14.15 21.42
C LEU A 323 -3.58 -12.80 21.76
N ALA A 324 -4.77 -12.51 21.21
CA ALA A 324 -5.51 -11.28 21.52
C ALA A 324 -5.94 -11.22 22.98
N TYR A 325 -6.40 -12.34 23.55
CA TYR A 325 -6.73 -12.40 24.97
C TYR A 325 -5.50 -12.14 25.85
N LYS A 326 -4.37 -12.78 25.54
CA LYS A 326 -3.10 -12.58 26.27
C LYS A 326 -2.63 -11.13 26.18
N HIS A 327 -2.67 -10.54 24.99
CA HIS A 327 -2.27 -9.16 24.76
C HIS A 327 -3.06 -8.17 25.61
N LEU A 328 -4.38 -8.36 25.73
CA LEU A 328 -5.27 -7.53 26.54
C LEU A 328 -5.30 -7.92 28.03
N GLY A 329 -4.45 -8.86 28.45
CA GLY A 329 -4.40 -9.33 29.85
C GLY A 329 -5.66 -10.08 30.30
N ARG A 330 -6.37 -10.74 29.37
CA ARG A 330 -7.63 -11.43 29.62
C ARG A 330 -7.49 -12.94 29.40
N LYS A 331 -8.43 -13.72 29.96
CA LYS A 331 -8.52 -15.16 29.75
C LYS A 331 -9.73 -15.52 28.91
N LYS A 332 -9.56 -16.46 27.98
CA LYS A 332 -10.67 -17.02 27.21
C LYS A 332 -11.56 -17.81 28.17
N GLY A 333 -12.80 -17.38 28.38
CA GLY A 333 -13.75 -18.03 29.30
C GLY A 333 -14.24 -17.18 30.46
N ASP A 334 -13.61 -16.04 30.78
CA ASP A 334 -14.05 -15.17 31.89
C ASP A 334 -15.47 -14.56 31.72
N TYR A 335 -16.06 -14.72 30.51
CA TYR A 335 -17.39 -14.18 30.17
C TYR A 335 -18.56 -15.15 30.37
N GLN A 336 -18.33 -16.36 30.87
CA GLN A 336 -19.43 -17.32 31.11
C GLN A 336 -20.13 -17.12 32.48
N GLN A 337 -19.66 -16.20 33.33
CA GLN A 337 -20.19 -16.04 34.71
C GLN A 337 -21.14 -14.84 34.91
N GLY A 338 -21.66 -14.23 33.86
CA GLY A 338 -22.50 -13.03 33.97
C GLY A 338 -23.91 -13.11 33.43
N LEU A 339 -24.59 -14.27 33.52
CA LEU A 339 -26.01 -14.41 33.16
C LEU A 339 -26.69 -15.44 34.09
N PHE A 340 -26.85 -15.03 35.35
CA PHE A 340 -27.96 -15.46 36.23
C PHE A 340 -28.21 -14.37 37.24
#